data_6eec42bd4327c70124cf52a685309293
#
_entry.id   6eec42bd4327c70124cf52a685309293
#
_cell.length_a   1.000
_cell.length_b   1.000
_cell.length_c   1.000
_cell.angle_alpha   90.00
_cell.angle_beta   90.00
_cell.angle_gamma   90.00
#
_symmetry.space_group_name_H-M   'P 1'
#
loop_
_entity.id
_entity.type
_entity.pdbx_description
1 polymer ?
#
loop_
_entity_poly.entity_id
_entity_poly.type
_entity_poly.pdbx_seq_one_letter_code
_entity_poly.pdbx_strand_id
1 'polypeptide(L)'
;MRKVQNIIQIFVIFDERYGNAMNIDPEERSRLARAYFRDGYNCCQSVLLAFKDIIGLPEEETARLSSGFGGGMGRLREVCGAMSALTFLAGVIRPAVNPGNLSERTANYALVQKFAGAFREANGSIVCREILQLRADSKEPPAPSIRTEEWYTKRPCEKIIGNAARIAAEELLQQP
;
A
#
# COMPACT_ATOMS: atom_id res chain seq x y z
N MET A 1 30.14 -0.17 15.48
CA MET A 1 30.21 -1.52 14.93
C MET A 1 28.85 -2.28 14.98
N ARG A 2 28.08 -2.28 16.09
CA ARG A 2 26.78 -2.99 16.15
C ARG A 2 25.69 -2.51 15.16
N LYS A 3 25.67 -1.21 14.79
CA LYS A 3 24.67 -0.67 13.82
C LYS A 3 24.88 -1.18 12.39
N VAL A 4 26.15 -1.41 11.98
CA VAL A 4 26.47 -1.88 10.63
C VAL A 4 26.08 -3.36 10.44
N GLN A 5 26.24 -4.18 11.47
CA GLN A 5 25.84 -5.59 11.44
C GLN A 5 24.31 -5.76 11.30
N ASN A 6 23.51 -4.89 11.98
CA ASN A 6 22.06 -4.96 11.85
C ASN A 6 21.56 -4.51 10.45
N ILE A 7 22.26 -3.57 9.80
CA ILE A 7 21.92 -3.14 8.44
C ILE A 7 22.19 -4.27 7.43
N ILE A 8 23.29 -4.97 7.59
CA ILE A 8 23.64 -6.12 6.74
C ILE A 8 22.61 -7.25 6.93
N GLN A 9 22.17 -7.50 8.14
CA GLN A 9 21.17 -8.53 8.45
C GLN A 9 19.77 -8.20 7.88
N ILE A 10 19.39 -6.91 7.85
CA ILE A 10 18.15 -6.46 7.19
C ILE A 10 18.25 -6.61 5.67
N PHE A 11 19.40 -6.34 5.10
CA PHE A 11 19.64 -6.46 3.64
C PHE A 11 19.62 -7.93 3.18
N VAL A 12 20.22 -8.84 3.95
CA VAL A 12 20.22 -10.29 3.67
C VAL A 12 18.83 -10.90 3.81
N ILE A 13 18.05 -10.50 4.83
CA ILE A 13 16.65 -10.92 4.99
C ILE A 13 15.79 -10.43 3.82
N PHE A 14 16.11 -9.29 3.26
CA PHE A 14 15.41 -8.70 2.12
C PHE A 14 15.69 -9.48 0.83
N ASP A 15 16.94 -9.86 0.57
CA ASP A 15 17.34 -10.67 -0.60
C ASP A 15 16.75 -12.10 -0.56
N GLU A 16 16.75 -12.76 0.58
CA GLU A 16 16.12 -14.08 0.74
C GLU A 16 14.61 -14.05 0.48
N ARG A 17 13.93 -12.93 0.78
CA ARG A 17 12.51 -12.73 0.50
C ARG A 17 12.20 -12.47 -0.96
N TYR A 18 13.10 -11.81 -1.70
CA TYR A 18 12.94 -11.65 -3.15
C TYR A 18 13.07 -12.96 -3.92
N GLY A 19 13.85 -13.91 -3.42
CA GLY A 19 13.92 -15.26 -4.00
C GLY A 19 12.56 -15.98 -4.03
N ASN A 20 11.64 -15.64 -3.12
CA ASN A 20 10.28 -16.12 -3.11
C ASN A 20 9.29 -15.26 -3.94
N ALA A 21 9.71 -14.09 -4.41
CA ALA A 21 8.87 -13.18 -5.22
C ALA A 21 8.51 -13.77 -6.59
N MET A 22 9.27 -14.74 -7.09
CA MET A 22 8.99 -15.41 -8.38
C MET A 22 7.67 -16.20 -8.41
N ASN A 23 7.03 -16.41 -7.26
CA ASN A 23 5.72 -17.08 -7.14
C ASN A 23 4.60 -16.12 -6.73
N ILE A 24 4.77 -14.80 -6.89
CA ILE A 24 3.71 -13.82 -6.59
C ILE A 24 2.68 -13.85 -7.72
N ASP A 25 1.44 -14.17 -7.36
CA ASP A 25 0.30 -14.07 -8.26
C ASP A 25 -0.43 -12.73 -8.04
N PRO A 26 -0.42 -11.80 -9.01
CA PRO A 26 -1.11 -10.52 -8.91
C PRO A 26 -2.61 -10.63 -8.64
N GLU A 27 -3.29 -11.62 -9.22
CA GLU A 27 -4.71 -11.84 -8.99
C GLU A 27 -4.99 -12.35 -7.58
N GLU A 28 -4.15 -13.24 -7.06
CA GLU A 28 -4.26 -13.71 -5.68
C GLU A 28 -4.04 -12.56 -4.69
N ARG A 29 -3.02 -11.70 -4.90
CA ARG A 29 -2.80 -10.51 -4.06
C ARG A 29 -3.99 -9.55 -4.11
N SER A 30 -4.56 -9.35 -5.29
CA SER A 30 -5.77 -8.54 -5.47
C SER A 30 -6.97 -9.14 -4.72
N ARG A 31 -7.16 -10.47 -4.79
CA ARG A 31 -8.22 -11.19 -4.07
C ARG A 31 -8.05 -11.08 -2.55
N LEU A 32 -6.85 -11.31 -2.04
CA LEU A 32 -6.53 -11.21 -0.61
C LEU A 32 -6.78 -9.79 -0.07
N ALA A 33 -6.33 -8.76 -0.79
CA ALA A 33 -6.54 -7.38 -0.36
C ALA A 33 -8.04 -7.01 -0.29
N ARG A 34 -8.84 -7.49 -1.25
CA ARG A 34 -10.30 -7.31 -1.21
C ARG A 34 -10.94 -8.06 -0.05
N ALA A 35 -10.48 -9.29 0.25
CA ALA A 35 -10.97 -10.05 1.38
C ALA A 35 -10.72 -9.31 2.70
N TYR A 36 -9.51 -8.84 2.96
CA TYR A 36 -9.22 -8.03 4.14
C TYR A 36 -10.10 -6.78 4.24
N PHE A 37 -10.41 -6.15 3.10
CA PHE A 37 -11.32 -5.00 3.10
C PHE A 37 -12.76 -5.38 3.49
N ARG A 38 -13.23 -6.53 3.06
CA ARG A 38 -14.53 -7.10 3.47
C ARG A 38 -14.55 -7.51 4.94
N ASP A 39 -13.41 -7.95 5.49
CA ASP A 39 -13.24 -8.28 6.91
C ASP A 39 -13.17 -7.03 7.82
N GLY A 40 -13.28 -5.81 7.24
CA GLY A 40 -13.40 -4.57 8.01
C GLY A 40 -12.13 -3.72 8.07
N TYR A 41 -10.99 -4.17 7.56
CA TYR A 41 -9.78 -3.37 7.49
C TYR A 41 -9.95 -2.16 6.58
N ASN A 42 -9.21 -1.08 6.83
CA ASN A 42 -9.24 0.09 5.96
C ASN A 42 -8.43 -0.14 4.66
N CYS A 43 -8.54 0.80 3.71
CA CYS A 43 -7.93 0.65 2.39
C CYS A 43 -6.40 0.49 2.41
N CYS A 44 -5.68 1.12 3.34
CA CYS A 44 -4.23 0.94 3.48
C CYS A 44 -3.90 -0.40 4.14
N GLN A 45 -4.56 -0.72 5.24
CA GLN A 45 -4.40 -1.98 5.94
C GLN A 45 -4.62 -3.16 5.00
N SER A 46 -5.71 -3.14 4.24
CA SER A 46 -6.10 -4.24 3.34
C SER A 46 -5.05 -4.57 2.29
N VAL A 47 -4.43 -3.55 1.68
CA VAL A 47 -3.36 -3.75 0.72
C VAL A 47 -2.11 -4.29 1.41
N LEU A 48 -1.67 -3.68 2.52
CA LEU A 48 -0.44 -4.11 3.20
C LEU A 48 -0.56 -5.51 3.79
N LEU A 49 -1.72 -5.89 4.33
CA LEU A 49 -1.96 -7.24 4.85
C LEU A 49 -1.88 -8.32 3.77
N ALA A 50 -2.23 -7.99 2.52
CA ALA A 50 -2.04 -8.88 1.39
C ALA A 50 -0.56 -9.13 1.03
N PHE A 51 0.35 -8.34 1.60
CA PHE A 51 1.82 -8.43 1.42
C PHE A 51 2.57 -8.61 2.74
N LYS A 52 1.89 -9.04 3.81
CA LYS A 52 2.52 -9.21 5.13
C LYS A 52 3.73 -10.16 5.13
N ASP A 53 3.71 -11.17 4.27
CA ASP A 53 4.82 -12.10 4.03
C ASP A 53 6.05 -11.38 3.43
N ILE A 54 5.85 -10.44 2.52
CA ILE A 54 6.90 -9.62 1.91
C ILE A 54 7.39 -8.56 2.89
N ILE A 55 6.47 -7.87 3.59
CA ILE A 55 6.78 -6.85 4.58
C ILE A 55 7.54 -7.46 5.77
N GLY A 56 7.18 -8.68 6.16
CA GLY A 56 7.80 -9.42 7.25
C GLY A 56 7.47 -8.93 8.65
N LEU A 57 6.36 -8.24 8.78
CA LEU A 57 5.79 -7.86 10.06
C LEU A 57 4.59 -8.76 10.40
N PRO A 58 4.33 -9.02 11.69
CA PRO A 58 3.10 -9.66 12.13
C PRO A 58 1.86 -8.89 11.62
N GLU A 59 0.76 -9.61 11.42
CA GLU A 59 -0.50 -9.04 10.94
C GLU A 59 -0.98 -7.87 11.80
N GLU A 60 -0.95 -8.02 13.12
CA GLU A 60 -1.33 -7.00 14.08
C GLU A 60 -0.47 -5.72 13.93
N GLU A 61 0.86 -5.88 13.81
CA GLU A 61 1.78 -4.77 13.63
C GLU A 61 1.56 -4.05 12.30
N THR A 62 1.37 -4.81 11.23
CA THR A 62 1.06 -4.25 9.90
C THR A 62 -0.23 -3.44 9.95
N ALA A 63 -1.28 -3.98 10.57
CA ALA A 63 -2.56 -3.31 10.72
C ALA A 63 -2.45 -2.06 11.61
N ARG A 64 -1.71 -2.15 12.72
CA ARG A 64 -1.49 -1.03 13.66
C ARG A 64 -0.78 0.14 12.99
N LEU A 65 0.33 -0.11 12.30
CA LEU A 65 1.14 0.93 11.65
C LEU A 65 0.42 1.61 10.48
N SER A 66 -0.50 0.92 9.83
CA SER A 66 -1.23 1.43 8.67
C SER A 66 -2.64 1.98 8.99
N SER A 67 -3.06 1.93 10.25
CA SER A 67 -4.43 2.31 10.68
C SER A 67 -4.81 3.75 10.34
N GLY A 68 -3.88 4.70 10.47
CA GLY A 68 -4.14 6.13 10.24
C GLY A 68 -4.31 6.53 8.78
N PHE A 69 -3.92 5.67 7.82
CA PHE A 69 -3.97 6.02 6.39
C PHE A 69 -5.34 5.75 5.74
N GLY A 70 -6.27 5.12 6.45
CA GLY A 70 -7.62 4.86 5.97
C GLY A 70 -8.40 6.11 5.63
N GLY A 71 -9.25 6.04 4.58
CA GLY A 71 -10.12 7.16 4.20
C GLY A 71 -9.38 8.39 3.66
N GLY A 72 -8.17 8.21 3.13
CA GLY A 72 -7.29 9.28 2.67
C GLY A 72 -6.74 10.07 3.86
N MET A 73 -5.97 9.41 4.70
CA MET A 73 -5.36 9.93 5.94
C MET A 73 -6.42 10.35 6.97
N GLY A 74 -6.94 9.37 7.73
CA GLY A 74 -7.88 9.64 8.82
C GLY A 74 -9.18 10.33 8.39
N ARG A 75 -9.68 10.07 7.18
CA ARG A 75 -10.87 10.67 6.55
C ARG A 75 -10.72 12.13 6.11
N LEU A 76 -9.50 12.64 6.03
CA LEU A 76 -9.21 13.96 5.42
C LEU A 76 -9.47 13.97 3.91
N ARG A 77 -9.64 12.79 3.29
CA ARG A 77 -9.88 12.63 1.86
C ARG A 77 -8.74 13.12 0.95
N GLU A 78 -7.53 13.13 1.50
CA GLU A 78 -6.28 13.41 0.79
C GLU A 78 -5.80 12.18 0.00
N VAL A 79 -4.54 11.78 0.09
CA VAL A 79 -4.01 10.63 -0.65
C VAL A 79 -4.80 9.35 -0.30
N CYS A 80 -5.24 8.62 -1.32
CA CYS A 80 -5.96 7.36 -1.15
C CYS A 80 -5.13 6.36 -0.33
N GLY A 81 -5.75 5.72 0.68
CA GLY A 81 -5.04 4.78 1.54
C GLY A 81 -4.44 3.58 0.79
N ALA A 82 -5.05 3.15 -0.32
CA ALA A 82 -4.47 2.12 -1.18
C ALA A 82 -3.21 2.62 -1.90
N MET A 83 -3.16 3.92 -2.29
CA MET A 83 -1.94 4.54 -2.81
C MET A 83 -0.88 4.71 -1.70
N SER A 84 -1.30 5.07 -0.48
CA SER A 84 -0.38 5.13 0.66
C SER A 84 0.27 3.78 0.95
N ALA A 85 -0.47 2.69 0.77
CA ALA A 85 0.07 1.33 0.89
C ALA A 85 1.13 1.05 -0.19
N LEU A 86 0.92 1.47 -1.44
CA LEU A 86 1.94 1.35 -2.49
C LEU A 86 3.20 2.16 -2.14
N THR A 87 3.05 3.34 -1.55
CA THR A 87 4.19 4.14 -1.07
C THR A 87 4.96 3.42 0.04
N PHE A 88 4.27 2.76 0.96
CA PHE A 88 4.90 1.93 1.99
C PHE A 88 5.67 0.76 1.35
N LEU A 89 5.03 0.03 0.43
CA LEU A 89 5.66 -1.07 -0.29
C LEU A 89 6.87 -0.62 -1.12
N ALA A 90 6.86 0.60 -1.67
CA ALA A 90 8.05 1.16 -2.32
C ALA A 90 9.25 1.25 -1.35
N GLY A 91 9.00 1.58 -0.08
CA GLY A 91 10.04 1.55 0.96
C GLY A 91 10.55 0.14 1.28
N VAL A 92 9.69 -0.88 1.15
CA VAL A 92 10.07 -2.29 1.31
C VAL A 92 10.87 -2.78 0.09
N ILE A 93 10.46 -2.40 -1.13
CA ILE A 93 11.06 -2.85 -2.40
C ILE A 93 12.37 -2.11 -2.72
N ARG A 94 12.42 -0.81 -2.47
CA ARG A 94 13.56 0.08 -2.71
C ARG A 94 13.84 0.92 -1.45
N PRO A 95 14.42 0.30 -0.41
CA PRO A 95 14.67 1.01 0.83
C PRO A 95 15.68 2.15 0.65
N ALA A 96 15.46 3.26 1.33
CA ALA A 96 16.37 4.41 1.40
C ALA A 96 16.71 4.69 2.87
N VAL A 97 17.53 3.82 3.45
CA VAL A 97 17.81 3.81 4.89
C VAL A 97 18.98 4.71 5.29
N ASN A 98 19.89 4.99 4.35
CA ASN A 98 21.01 5.88 4.60
C ASN A 98 20.64 7.32 4.19
N PRO A 99 20.52 8.28 5.15
CA PRO A 99 20.14 9.66 4.83
C PRO A 99 21.14 10.38 3.92
N GLY A 100 22.39 9.95 3.89
CA GLY A 100 23.45 10.47 3.00
C GLY A 100 23.44 9.86 1.59
N ASN A 101 22.71 8.78 1.35
CA ASN A 101 22.67 8.12 0.06
C ASN A 101 21.53 8.65 -0.82
N LEU A 102 21.84 9.66 -1.63
CA LEU A 102 20.86 10.25 -2.55
C LEU A 102 20.41 9.29 -3.65
N SER A 103 21.25 8.32 -4.04
CA SER A 103 20.89 7.33 -5.07
C SER A 103 19.78 6.40 -4.58
N GLU A 104 19.86 5.88 -3.35
CA GLU A 104 18.80 5.08 -2.74
C GLU A 104 17.49 5.86 -2.67
N ARG A 105 17.55 7.12 -2.21
CA ARG A 105 16.38 7.98 -2.13
C ARG A 105 15.77 8.27 -3.49
N THR A 106 16.60 8.49 -4.51
CA THR A 106 16.15 8.71 -5.89
C THR A 106 15.44 7.46 -6.41
N ALA A 107 16.00 6.27 -6.21
CA ALA A 107 15.40 5.01 -6.64
C ALA A 107 14.05 4.75 -5.94
N ASN A 108 13.97 5.02 -4.63
CA ASN A 108 12.72 4.92 -3.87
C ASN A 108 11.64 5.87 -4.43
N TYR A 109 11.98 7.16 -4.60
CA TYR A 109 11.02 8.15 -5.10
C TYR A 109 10.59 7.85 -6.53
N ALA A 110 11.48 7.36 -7.39
CA ALA A 110 11.14 6.93 -8.74
C ALA A 110 10.09 5.80 -8.72
N LEU A 111 10.24 4.83 -7.81
CA LEU A 111 9.26 3.76 -7.65
C LEU A 111 7.90 4.29 -7.14
N VAL A 112 7.90 5.20 -6.16
CA VAL A 112 6.66 5.85 -5.70
C VAL A 112 5.95 6.57 -6.85
N GLN A 113 6.71 7.29 -7.70
CA GLN A 113 6.15 7.99 -8.87
C GLN A 113 5.61 7.00 -9.92
N LYS A 114 6.30 5.88 -10.16
CA LYS A 114 5.83 4.80 -11.03
C LYS A 114 4.51 4.23 -10.53
N PHE A 115 4.41 3.92 -9.25
CA PHE A 115 3.17 3.46 -8.61
C PHE A 115 2.05 4.50 -8.73
N ALA A 116 2.34 5.76 -8.47
CA ALA A 116 1.34 6.83 -8.57
C ALA A 116 0.82 7.00 -10.00
N GLY A 117 1.68 6.82 -11.01
CA GLY A 117 1.32 6.80 -12.43
C GLY A 117 0.36 5.66 -12.75
N ALA A 118 0.76 4.41 -12.45
CA ALA A 118 -0.06 3.23 -12.69
C ALA A 118 -1.38 3.26 -11.90
N PHE A 119 -1.34 3.72 -10.66
CA PHE A 119 -2.54 3.86 -9.82
C PHE A 119 -3.52 4.89 -10.41
N ARG A 120 -3.01 6.03 -10.90
CA ARG A 120 -3.84 7.07 -11.54
C ARG A 120 -4.46 6.56 -12.84
N GLU A 121 -3.71 5.85 -13.65
CA GLU A 121 -4.22 5.22 -14.87
C GLU A 121 -5.36 4.23 -14.58
N ALA A 122 -5.20 3.39 -13.57
CA ALA A 122 -6.20 2.38 -13.21
C ALA A 122 -7.44 2.94 -12.50
N ASN A 123 -7.33 4.09 -11.79
CA ASN A 123 -8.35 4.57 -10.86
C ASN A 123 -8.75 6.05 -11.06
N GLY A 124 -8.17 6.75 -12.02
CA GLY A 124 -8.46 8.15 -12.36
C GLY A 124 -7.70 9.19 -11.53
N SER A 125 -7.42 8.92 -10.26
CA SER A 125 -6.70 9.83 -9.37
C SER A 125 -6.00 9.08 -8.24
N ILE A 126 -5.02 9.73 -7.60
CA ILE A 126 -4.43 9.26 -6.32
C ILE A 126 -5.12 9.91 -5.10
N VAL A 127 -5.99 10.87 -5.31
CA VAL A 127 -6.65 11.65 -4.25
C VAL A 127 -8.00 11.03 -3.90
N CYS A 128 -8.19 10.71 -2.62
CA CYS A 128 -9.38 10.01 -2.14
C CYS A 128 -10.69 10.77 -2.44
N ARG A 129 -10.70 12.10 -2.26
CA ARG A 129 -11.91 12.90 -2.55
C ARG A 129 -12.29 12.91 -4.02
N GLU A 130 -11.29 12.94 -4.92
CA GLU A 130 -11.52 12.92 -6.36
C GLU A 130 -12.06 11.57 -6.82
N ILE A 131 -11.46 10.49 -6.35
CA ILE A 131 -11.91 9.12 -6.61
C ILE A 131 -13.36 8.90 -6.14
N LEU A 132 -13.73 9.48 -5.00
CA LEU A 132 -15.08 9.39 -4.44
C LEU A 132 -16.03 10.47 -4.97
N GLN A 133 -15.56 11.35 -5.84
CA GLN A 133 -16.34 12.46 -6.42
C GLN A 133 -17.00 13.35 -5.35
N LEU A 134 -16.28 13.58 -4.25
CA LEU A 134 -16.75 14.43 -3.16
C LEU A 134 -16.47 15.89 -3.49
N ARG A 135 -17.34 16.78 -2.99
CA ARG A 135 -17.12 18.23 -3.11
C ARG A 135 -15.83 18.63 -2.39
N ALA A 136 -15.11 19.61 -2.96
CA ALA A 136 -13.83 20.08 -2.44
C ALA A 136 -13.92 20.63 -1.00
N ASP A 137 -15.06 21.24 -0.67
CA ASP A 137 -15.36 21.83 0.64
C ASP A 137 -15.99 20.85 1.65
N SER A 138 -16.23 19.59 1.25
CA SER A 138 -16.84 18.61 2.14
C SER A 138 -15.92 18.27 3.31
N LYS A 139 -16.44 18.41 4.52
CA LYS A 139 -15.81 17.96 5.76
C LYS A 139 -16.51 16.71 6.25
N GLU A 140 -15.73 15.68 6.54
CA GLU A 140 -16.28 14.45 7.10
C GLU A 140 -15.86 14.29 8.56
N PRO A 141 -16.76 13.81 9.43
CA PRO A 141 -16.40 13.52 10.81
C PRO A 141 -15.37 12.38 10.87
N PRO A 142 -14.59 12.27 11.96
CA PRO A 142 -13.64 11.17 12.13
C PRO A 142 -14.31 9.80 12.25
N ALA A 143 -15.58 9.76 12.63
CA ALA A 143 -16.34 8.52 12.78
C ALA A 143 -16.44 7.76 11.45
N PRO A 144 -16.03 6.48 11.39
CA PRO A 144 -16.14 5.69 10.19
C PRO A 144 -17.60 5.39 9.84
N SER A 145 -17.88 5.26 8.54
CA SER A 145 -19.22 4.82 8.10
C SER A 145 -19.44 3.35 8.42
N ILE A 146 -20.66 2.99 8.79
CA ILE A 146 -21.08 1.59 8.88
C ILE A 146 -21.02 1.00 7.46
N ARG A 147 -20.40 -0.15 7.32
CA ARG A 147 -20.25 -0.83 6.04
C ARG A 147 -21.34 -1.89 5.88
N THR A 148 -22.34 -1.55 5.08
CA THR A 148 -23.38 -2.47 4.63
C THR A 148 -23.06 -2.95 3.22
N GLU A 149 -23.77 -3.96 2.71
CA GLU A 149 -23.61 -4.39 1.31
C GLU A 149 -23.90 -3.26 0.32
N GLU A 150 -24.89 -2.40 0.63
CA GLU A 150 -25.18 -1.21 -0.15
C GLU A 150 -24.01 -0.22 -0.15
N TRP A 151 -23.32 -0.06 0.98
CA TRP A 151 -22.12 0.80 1.07
C TRP A 151 -21.01 0.29 0.18
N TYR A 152 -20.75 -1.03 0.17
CA TYR A 152 -19.74 -1.64 -0.71
C TYR A 152 -20.08 -1.48 -2.19
N THR A 153 -21.36 -1.64 -2.55
CA THR A 153 -21.84 -1.49 -3.93
C THR A 153 -21.67 -0.05 -4.45
N LYS A 154 -21.92 0.94 -3.61
CA LYS A 154 -21.85 2.37 -3.98
C LYS A 154 -20.43 2.93 -4.02
N ARG A 155 -19.45 2.24 -3.43
CA ARG A 155 -18.10 2.75 -3.31
C ARG A 155 -17.10 1.97 -4.17
N PRO A 156 -16.21 2.66 -4.93
CA PRO A 156 -15.23 1.98 -5.78
C PRO A 156 -14.05 1.39 -4.98
N CYS A 157 -14.02 1.55 -3.66
CA CYS A 157 -12.85 1.27 -2.81
C CYS A 157 -12.36 -0.17 -2.91
N GLU A 158 -13.25 -1.17 -2.97
CA GLU A 158 -12.86 -2.57 -3.08
C GLU A 158 -12.12 -2.85 -4.38
N LYS A 159 -12.59 -2.31 -5.51
CA LYS A 159 -11.92 -2.41 -6.81
C LYS A 159 -10.54 -1.73 -6.77
N ILE A 160 -10.46 -0.54 -6.19
CA ILE A 160 -9.23 0.26 -6.10
C ILE A 160 -8.17 -0.46 -5.26
N ILE A 161 -8.58 -1.09 -4.16
CA ILE A 161 -7.72 -1.90 -3.29
C ILE A 161 -7.16 -3.10 -4.06
N GLY A 162 -8.01 -3.79 -4.82
CA GLY A 162 -7.58 -4.88 -5.68
C GLY A 162 -6.59 -4.43 -6.77
N ASN A 163 -6.86 -3.29 -7.42
CA ASN A 163 -5.93 -2.70 -8.41
C ASN A 163 -4.58 -2.35 -7.79
N ALA A 164 -4.57 -1.73 -6.60
CA ALA A 164 -3.33 -1.40 -5.90
C ALA A 164 -2.49 -2.66 -5.59
N ALA A 165 -3.13 -3.71 -5.08
CA ALA A 165 -2.45 -4.96 -4.81
C ALA A 165 -1.88 -5.61 -6.08
N ARG A 166 -2.63 -5.59 -7.20
CA ARG A 166 -2.13 -6.07 -8.49
C ARG A 166 -0.91 -5.28 -8.95
N ILE A 167 -0.96 -3.95 -8.93
CA ILE A 167 0.15 -3.06 -9.32
C ILE A 167 1.42 -3.37 -8.51
N ALA A 168 1.30 -3.55 -7.19
CA ALA A 168 2.44 -3.91 -6.36
C ALA A 168 3.01 -5.29 -6.69
N ALA A 169 2.16 -6.28 -6.93
CA ALA A 169 2.58 -7.63 -7.28
C ALA A 169 3.28 -7.68 -8.64
N GLU A 170 2.75 -6.99 -9.64
CA GLU A 170 3.38 -6.87 -10.96
C GLU A 170 4.76 -6.22 -10.90
N GLU A 171 4.94 -5.21 -10.04
CA GLU A 171 6.25 -4.60 -9.80
C GLU A 171 7.24 -5.57 -9.16
N LEU A 172 6.79 -6.36 -8.17
CA LEU A 172 7.63 -7.35 -7.51
C LEU A 172 8.12 -8.44 -8.48
N LEU A 173 7.29 -8.84 -9.45
CA LEU A 173 7.67 -9.80 -10.50
C LEU A 173 8.73 -9.25 -11.49
N GLN A 174 8.88 -7.92 -11.58
CA GLN A 174 9.85 -7.26 -12.45
C GLN A 174 11.21 -7.04 -11.76
N GLN A 175 11.31 -7.35 -10.47
CA GLN A 175 12.57 -7.23 -9.76
C GLN A 175 13.49 -8.39 -10.16
N PRO A 176 14.80 -8.13 -10.36
CA PRO A 176 15.78 -9.14 -10.74
C PRO A 176 16.01 -10.15 -9.62
#